data_67ed7343ee8d7458021d59809fca5c98
#
_entry.id   67ed7343ee8d7458021d59809fca5c98
#
_cell.length_a   1.000
_cell.length_b   1.000
_cell.length_c   1.000
_cell.angle_alpha   90.00
_cell.angle_beta   90.00
_cell.angle_gamma   90.00
#
_symmetry.space_group_name_H-M   'P 1'
#
loop_
_entity.id
_entity.type
_entity.pdbx_description
1 polymer ?
#
loop_
_entity_poly.entity_id
_entity_poly.type
_entity_poly.pdbx_seq_one_letter_code
_entity_poly.pdbx_strand_id
1 'polypeptide(L)'
;MVDYTKNTGIYYLQNIYEGRSMKGVTPGTVKKLRIVELEYRAAGVGCAYGHGKGGGGHAFSPVGVGNASWDLKKVLGEVDVEPDGSAFFEVPSRKPLYFQALDENGHVVQTMRSWSTLQPGEIQSCVGCHEHKNSVPSAQHPVSDAMNKKIQKIVPIDDKGIRNFGFINEVQPIIDKHCISCHDGVKHPMSLKGDLKVVDNQTKRMFSDAYLNLTHARKTTGDNDSWQGQTDHPEVNWISALSEPSVLRPYSAGSATSNLIKRLKSGHGNTQLS
;
A
#
# COMPACT_ATOMS: atom_id res chain seq x y z
N MET A 1 -23.87 -10.45 -13.90
CA MET A 1 -24.08 -10.08 -15.33
C MET A 1 -23.43 -8.72 -15.54
N VAL A 2 -22.68 -8.53 -16.63
CA VAL A 2 -22.05 -7.24 -16.95
C VAL A 2 -23.13 -6.27 -17.45
N ASP A 3 -23.10 -5.04 -16.94
CA ASP A 3 -24.02 -3.97 -17.31
C ASP A 3 -23.22 -2.74 -17.72
N TYR A 4 -23.01 -2.58 -19.02
CA TYR A 4 -22.17 -1.51 -19.58
C TYR A 4 -22.78 -0.09 -19.45
N THR A 5 -24.00 0.04 -18.95
CA THR A 5 -24.58 1.35 -18.59
C THR A 5 -24.04 1.91 -17.28
N LYS A 6 -23.36 1.07 -16.49
CA LYS A 6 -22.74 1.42 -15.21
C LYS A 6 -21.24 1.71 -15.35
N ASN A 7 -20.71 2.54 -14.45
CA ASN A 7 -19.29 2.84 -14.33
C ASN A 7 -18.68 2.20 -13.10
N THR A 8 -19.48 1.47 -12.33
CA THR A 8 -19.11 0.92 -11.02
C THR A 8 -19.40 -0.56 -10.96
N GLY A 9 -18.76 -1.22 -10.02
CA GLY A 9 -19.08 -2.57 -9.55
C GLY A 9 -19.11 -2.59 -8.04
N ILE A 10 -19.43 -3.73 -7.47
CA ILE A 10 -19.67 -3.87 -6.03
C ILE A 10 -18.82 -5.01 -5.49
N TYR A 11 -18.14 -4.78 -4.38
CA TYR A 11 -17.53 -5.82 -3.56
C TYR A 11 -18.39 -6.11 -2.34
N TYR A 12 -18.57 -7.40 -2.07
CA TYR A 12 -19.12 -7.90 -0.84
C TYR A 12 -18.08 -8.75 -0.14
N LEU A 13 -17.55 -8.25 0.98
CA LEU A 13 -16.66 -8.97 1.88
C LEU A 13 -17.50 -9.58 3.00
N GLN A 14 -17.47 -10.91 3.11
CA GLN A 14 -18.29 -11.61 4.10
C GLN A 14 -17.76 -11.45 5.52
N ASN A 15 -16.46 -11.71 5.70
CA ASN A 15 -15.80 -11.56 7.00
C ASN A 15 -14.27 -11.41 6.80
N ILE A 16 -13.74 -10.22 7.04
CA ILE A 16 -12.32 -9.93 6.85
C ILE A 16 -11.38 -10.83 7.68
N TYR A 17 -11.87 -11.37 8.78
CA TYR A 17 -11.07 -12.19 9.70
C TYR A 17 -10.91 -13.63 9.23
N GLU A 18 -11.66 -14.06 8.22
CA GLU A 18 -11.47 -15.34 7.57
C GLU A 18 -10.18 -15.35 6.74
N GLY A 19 -9.42 -16.44 6.84
CA GLY A 19 -8.20 -16.64 6.07
C GLY A 19 -6.91 -16.57 6.89
N ARG A 20 -5.84 -17.06 6.29
CA ARG A 20 -4.52 -17.21 6.95
C ARG A 20 -3.87 -15.89 7.31
N SER A 21 -4.13 -14.87 6.52
CA SER A 21 -3.49 -13.56 6.67
C SER A 21 -3.94 -12.81 7.92
N MET A 22 -5.09 -13.15 8.46
CA MET A 22 -5.68 -12.52 9.64
C MET A 22 -5.54 -13.37 10.91
N LYS A 23 -4.77 -14.47 10.84
CA LYS A 23 -4.58 -15.33 12.01
C LYS A 23 -3.98 -14.56 13.20
N GLY A 24 -4.68 -14.59 14.32
CA GLY A 24 -4.27 -13.89 15.54
C GLY A 24 -4.78 -12.45 15.65
N VAL A 25 -5.49 -11.94 14.66
CA VAL A 25 -6.19 -10.66 14.76
C VAL A 25 -7.53 -10.87 15.44
N THR A 26 -7.79 -10.13 16.50
CA THR A 26 -9.07 -10.18 17.21
C THR A 26 -10.18 -9.58 16.36
N PRO A 27 -11.34 -10.23 16.20
CA PRO A 27 -12.50 -9.63 15.57
C PRO A 27 -12.83 -8.24 16.16
N GLY A 28 -13.20 -7.30 15.30
CA GLY A 28 -13.42 -5.91 15.67
C GLY A 28 -12.16 -5.02 15.64
N THR A 29 -10.96 -5.57 15.40
CA THR A 29 -9.72 -4.77 15.25
C THR A 29 -9.75 -3.91 13.98
N VAL A 30 -10.19 -4.47 12.86
CA VAL A 30 -10.29 -3.74 11.59
C VAL A 30 -11.54 -2.86 11.63
N LYS A 31 -11.34 -1.57 11.37
CA LYS A 31 -12.41 -0.57 11.34
C LYS A 31 -12.73 -0.12 9.93
N LYS A 32 -11.73 -0.11 9.05
CA LYS A 32 -11.89 0.41 7.69
C LYS A 32 -11.14 -0.41 6.66
N LEU A 33 -11.63 -0.37 5.43
CA LEU A 33 -10.87 -0.75 4.24
C LEU A 33 -10.52 0.51 3.47
N ARG A 34 -9.23 0.72 3.23
CA ARG A 34 -8.74 1.71 2.28
C ARG A 34 -8.68 1.10 0.90
N ILE A 35 -9.25 1.79 -0.06
CA ILE A 35 -9.32 1.38 -1.46
C ILE A 35 -8.27 2.16 -2.24
N VAL A 36 -7.37 1.46 -2.91
CA VAL A 36 -6.28 2.05 -3.69
C VAL A 36 -6.35 1.55 -5.13
N GLU A 37 -6.36 2.50 -6.06
CA GLU A 37 -6.23 2.25 -7.49
C GLU A 37 -4.75 2.23 -7.86
N LEU A 38 -4.36 1.27 -8.67
CA LEU A 38 -3.03 1.19 -9.26
C LEU A 38 -3.04 1.91 -10.60
N GLU A 39 -2.22 2.95 -10.73
CA GLU A 39 -2.08 3.69 -11.97
C GLU A 39 -1.14 2.98 -12.94
N TYR A 40 -1.40 3.15 -14.22
CA TYR A 40 -0.51 2.66 -15.27
C TYR A 40 0.80 3.43 -15.24
N ARG A 41 1.87 2.73 -15.58
CA ARG A 41 3.17 3.37 -15.78
C ARG A 41 3.12 4.33 -16.95
N ALA A 42 3.74 5.47 -16.80
CA ALA A 42 3.97 6.37 -17.94
C ALA A 42 4.84 5.69 -19.00
N ALA A 43 4.59 5.98 -20.26
CA ALA A 43 5.39 5.47 -21.36
C ALA A 43 6.88 5.85 -21.18
N GLY A 44 7.77 4.91 -21.45
CA GLY A 44 9.22 5.11 -21.29
C GLY A 44 9.75 4.93 -19.85
N VAL A 45 8.87 4.63 -18.90
CA VAL A 45 9.23 4.38 -17.52
C VAL A 45 9.48 2.89 -17.27
N GLY A 46 10.68 2.56 -16.85
CA GLY A 46 11.15 1.20 -16.65
C GLY A 46 11.61 0.57 -17.97
N CYS A 47 12.73 -0.14 -17.98
CA CYS A 47 13.17 -0.89 -19.12
C CYS A 47 13.03 -2.39 -18.89
N ALA A 48 12.81 -3.13 -19.98
CA ALA A 48 12.58 -4.58 -19.93
C ALA A 48 13.75 -5.37 -19.33
N TYR A 49 14.96 -4.82 -19.36
CA TYR A 49 16.19 -5.44 -18.87
C TYR A 49 16.91 -4.58 -17.84
N GLY A 50 16.29 -3.46 -17.41
CA GLY A 50 16.93 -2.52 -16.52
C GLY A 50 16.91 -3.01 -15.09
N HIS A 51 18.07 -3.23 -14.53
CA HIS A 51 18.30 -3.33 -13.11
C HIS A 51 18.23 -1.94 -12.45
N GLY A 52 17.64 -0.98 -13.15
CA GLY A 52 17.55 0.41 -12.70
C GLY A 52 16.64 0.58 -11.52
N LYS A 53 16.92 1.60 -10.73
CA LYS A 53 16.17 2.04 -9.53
C LYS A 53 14.72 2.43 -9.83
N GLY A 54 14.30 2.35 -11.05
CA GLY A 54 12.98 2.68 -11.53
C GLY A 54 12.00 1.52 -11.67
N GLY A 55 12.21 0.40 -10.99
CA GLY A 55 11.33 -0.76 -11.10
C GLY A 55 11.53 -1.57 -12.37
N GLY A 56 12.76 -1.59 -12.89
CA GLY A 56 13.17 -2.42 -14.01
C GLY A 56 12.84 -3.89 -13.79
N GLY A 57 13.08 -4.73 -14.74
CA GLY A 57 12.89 -6.18 -14.65
C GLY A 57 11.42 -6.66 -14.57
N HIS A 58 10.53 -5.88 -14.06
CA HIS A 58 9.10 -6.20 -13.92
C HIS A 58 8.19 -5.36 -14.82
N ALA A 59 8.74 -4.89 -15.95
CA ALA A 59 7.95 -4.21 -16.98
C ALA A 59 6.83 -5.09 -17.56
N PHE A 60 6.88 -6.39 -17.31
CA PHE A 60 5.85 -7.35 -17.71
C PHE A 60 4.70 -7.45 -16.72
N SER A 61 4.91 -6.99 -15.49
CA SER A 61 3.85 -6.96 -14.49
C SER A 61 3.12 -5.64 -14.64
N PRO A 62 1.84 -5.63 -14.96
CA PRO A 62 1.13 -4.40 -15.28
C PRO A 62 1.19 -3.41 -14.12
N VAL A 63 1.14 -3.88 -12.88
CA VAL A 63 1.15 -3.01 -11.70
C VAL A 63 1.71 -3.77 -10.52
N GLY A 64 2.69 -3.23 -9.85
CA GLY A 64 3.26 -3.83 -8.66
C GLY A 64 2.66 -3.28 -7.37
N VAL A 65 2.36 -4.17 -6.45
CA VAL A 65 2.01 -3.83 -5.07
C VAL A 65 3.19 -4.14 -4.18
N GLY A 66 3.63 -3.16 -3.43
CA GLY A 66 4.78 -3.31 -2.54
C GLY A 66 5.96 -2.44 -2.92
N ASN A 67 7.04 -2.54 -2.16
CA ASN A 67 8.18 -1.61 -2.27
C ASN A 67 9.05 -1.83 -3.51
N ALA A 68 8.96 -2.96 -4.15
CA ALA A 68 9.64 -3.20 -5.43
C ALA A 68 8.97 -2.50 -6.62
N SER A 69 7.80 -1.93 -6.40
CA SER A 69 7.05 -1.19 -7.39
C SER A 69 7.08 0.30 -7.09
N TRP A 70 7.50 1.06 -8.07
CA TRP A 70 7.58 2.52 -8.03
C TRP A 70 6.36 3.18 -8.68
N ASP A 71 5.35 2.39 -8.98
CA ASP A 71 4.16 2.89 -9.63
C ASP A 71 3.35 3.76 -8.66
N LEU A 72 2.75 4.81 -9.21
CA LEU A 72 1.87 5.68 -8.45
C LEU A 72 0.64 4.91 -7.98
N LYS A 73 0.26 5.17 -6.76
CA LYS A 73 -0.94 4.63 -6.14
C LYS A 73 -1.89 5.78 -5.87
N LYS A 74 -3.13 5.61 -6.31
CA LYS A 74 -4.18 6.60 -6.14
C LYS A 74 -5.11 6.13 -5.03
N VAL A 75 -5.11 6.84 -3.93
CA VAL A 75 -6.00 6.54 -2.82
C VAL A 75 -7.39 7.06 -3.18
N LEU A 76 -8.35 6.15 -3.37
CA LEU A 76 -9.73 6.50 -3.66
C LEU A 76 -10.47 6.93 -2.41
N GLY A 77 -10.15 6.35 -1.28
CA GLY A 77 -10.75 6.63 0.02
C GLY A 77 -10.95 5.37 0.84
N GLU A 78 -11.91 5.41 1.74
CA GLU A 78 -12.16 4.37 2.73
C GLU A 78 -13.64 4.02 2.81
N VAL A 79 -13.92 2.80 3.27
CA VAL A 79 -15.25 2.31 3.66
C VAL A 79 -15.14 1.65 5.03
N ASP A 80 -16.24 1.64 5.77
CA ASP A 80 -16.27 1.02 7.09
C ASP A 80 -16.36 -0.52 7.00
N VAL A 81 -15.75 -1.18 7.96
CA VAL A 81 -15.90 -2.62 8.20
C VAL A 81 -16.83 -2.79 9.40
N GLU A 82 -17.85 -3.61 9.23
CA GLU A 82 -18.81 -3.88 10.28
C GLU A 82 -18.21 -4.70 11.43
N PRO A 83 -18.82 -4.70 12.62
CA PRO A 83 -18.30 -5.46 13.77
C PRO A 83 -18.10 -6.95 13.51
N ASP A 84 -18.92 -7.55 12.65
CA ASP A 84 -18.80 -8.95 12.22
C ASP A 84 -17.69 -9.19 11.19
N GLY A 85 -17.00 -8.12 10.77
CA GLY A 85 -15.92 -8.15 9.77
C GLY A 85 -16.42 -8.03 8.33
N SER A 86 -17.70 -7.82 8.10
CA SER A 86 -18.25 -7.67 6.76
C SER A 86 -18.14 -6.25 6.21
N ALA A 87 -18.17 -6.12 4.89
CA ALA A 87 -18.25 -4.83 4.21
C ALA A 87 -18.96 -4.99 2.85
N PHE A 88 -19.78 -4.03 2.46
CA PHE A 88 -20.51 -4.03 1.21
C PHE A 88 -20.45 -2.65 0.58
N PHE A 89 -19.69 -2.52 -0.52
CA PHE A 89 -19.32 -1.21 -1.04
C PHE A 89 -19.17 -1.18 -2.55
N GLU A 90 -19.42 0.01 -3.11
CA GLU A 90 -19.31 0.31 -4.52
C GLU A 90 -17.92 0.87 -4.86
N VAL A 91 -17.36 0.44 -5.98
CA VAL A 91 -16.04 0.89 -6.49
C VAL A 91 -16.12 1.21 -7.98
N PRO A 92 -15.18 2.02 -8.53
CA PRO A 92 -15.04 2.18 -9.97
C PRO A 92 -14.78 0.84 -10.66
N SER A 93 -15.48 0.55 -11.75
CA SER A 93 -15.21 -0.60 -12.59
C SER A 93 -14.00 -0.39 -13.50
N ARG A 94 -13.43 -1.48 -14.06
CA ARG A 94 -12.30 -1.46 -15.01
C ARG A 94 -11.02 -0.82 -14.44
N LYS A 95 -10.90 -0.83 -13.11
CA LYS A 95 -9.74 -0.28 -12.42
C LYS A 95 -9.05 -1.39 -11.63
N PRO A 96 -7.73 -1.51 -11.68
CA PRO A 96 -7.00 -2.42 -10.81
C PRO A 96 -6.98 -1.85 -9.40
N LEU A 97 -7.68 -2.50 -8.48
CA LEU A 97 -7.85 -2.06 -7.11
C LEU A 97 -7.21 -3.06 -6.15
N TYR A 98 -6.64 -2.56 -5.05
CA TYR A 98 -6.29 -3.38 -3.91
C TYR A 98 -6.75 -2.73 -2.61
N PHE A 99 -6.85 -3.54 -1.56
CA PHE A 99 -7.40 -3.11 -0.27
C PHE A 99 -6.37 -3.22 0.84
N GLN A 100 -6.46 -2.27 1.76
CA GLN A 100 -5.71 -2.27 3.01
C GLN A 100 -6.70 -2.25 4.18
N ALA A 101 -6.59 -3.26 5.04
CA ALA A 101 -7.36 -3.33 6.28
C ALA A 101 -6.71 -2.42 7.33
N LEU A 102 -7.46 -1.49 7.90
CA LEU A 102 -6.97 -0.49 8.85
C LEU A 102 -7.61 -0.68 10.22
N ASP A 103 -6.80 -0.51 11.26
CA ASP A 103 -7.29 -0.41 12.64
C ASP A 103 -7.83 1.00 12.97
N GLU A 104 -8.22 1.20 14.21
CA GLU A 104 -8.74 2.49 14.71
C GLU A 104 -7.73 3.64 14.64
N ASN A 105 -6.42 3.34 14.63
CA ASN A 105 -5.34 4.33 14.51
C ASN A 105 -4.92 4.56 13.06
N GLY A 106 -5.59 3.93 12.08
CA GLY A 106 -5.22 3.98 10.67
C GLY A 106 -3.99 3.16 10.32
N HIS A 107 -3.48 2.31 11.21
CA HIS A 107 -2.40 1.39 10.90
C HIS A 107 -2.90 0.26 10.02
N VAL A 108 -2.06 -0.14 9.06
CA VAL A 108 -2.34 -1.27 8.18
C VAL A 108 -2.21 -2.57 8.96
N VAL A 109 -3.33 -3.21 9.25
CA VAL A 109 -3.38 -4.56 9.83
C VAL A 109 -2.96 -5.57 8.78
N GLN A 110 -3.51 -5.46 7.57
CA GLN A 110 -3.18 -6.32 6.43
C GLN A 110 -3.34 -5.57 5.12
N THR A 111 -2.57 -5.95 4.10
CA THR A 111 -2.65 -5.40 2.75
C THR A 111 -2.72 -6.51 1.70
N MET A 112 -3.49 -6.30 0.66
CA MET A 112 -3.40 -7.15 -0.53
C MET A 112 -2.02 -6.95 -1.18
N ARG A 113 -1.47 -8.04 -1.73
CA ARG A 113 -0.25 -8.06 -2.53
C ARG A 113 -0.52 -8.35 -4.01
N SER A 114 -1.78 -8.38 -4.36
CA SER A 114 -2.33 -8.49 -5.69
C SER A 114 -3.45 -7.46 -5.87
N TRP A 115 -4.06 -7.44 -7.01
CA TRP A 115 -5.18 -6.55 -7.30
C TRP A 115 -6.36 -7.34 -7.89
N SER A 116 -7.51 -6.72 -7.82
CA SER A 116 -8.75 -7.21 -8.43
C SER A 116 -9.38 -6.11 -9.28
N THR A 117 -10.12 -6.50 -10.30
CA THR A 117 -10.80 -5.57 -11.22
C THR A 117 -12.22 -6.07 -11.47
N LEU A 118 -13.19 -5.18 -11.31
CA LEU A 118 -14.59 -5.48 -11.63
C LEU A 118 -14.97 -4.99 -13.03
N GLN A 119 -15.83 -5.74 -13.68
CA GLN A 119 -16.55 -5.26 -14.85
C GLN A 119 -17.71 -4.33 -14.41
N PRO A 120 -18.22 -3.48 -15.32
CA PRO A 120 -19.37 -2.64 -15.04
C PRO A 120 -20.58 -3.46 -14.57
N GLY A 121 -21.15 -3.07 -13.44
CA GLY A 121 -22.29 -3.74 -12.82
C GLY A 121 -22.00 -5.08 -12.17
N GLU A 122 -20.76 -5.53 -12.17
CA GLU A 122 -20.38 -6.80 -11.53
C GLU A 122 -20.45 -6.70 -10.01
N ILE A 123 -20.89 -7.78 -9.40
CA ILE A 123 -20.84 -7.98 -7.95
C ILE A 123 -19.92 -9.16 -7.68
N GLN A 124 -18.86 -8.92 -6.92
CA GLN A 124 -17.92 -9.95 -6.50
C GLN A 124 -17.94 -10.11 -4.99
N SER A 125 -18.11 -11.36 -4.55
CA SER A 125 -18.01 -11.70 -3.14
C SER A 125 -16.61 -12.23 -2.82
N CYS A 126 -16.05 -11.76 -1.68
CA CYS A 126 -14.86 -12.28 -1.05
C CYS A 126 -15.24 -12.91 0.28
N VAL A 127 -14.78 -14.12 0.56
CA VAL A 127 -15.05 -14.79 1.83
C VAL A 127 -14.32 -14.07 2.97
N GLY A 128 -13.02 -13.81 2.76
CA GLY A 128 -12.17 -13.15 3.75
C GLY A 128 -10.95 -12.50 3.13
N CYS A 129 -9.98 -12.15 3.99
CA CYS A 129 -8.71 -11.59 3.56
C CYS A 129 -7.74 -12.72 3.23
N HIS A 130 -7.50 -12.95 1.94
CA HIS A 130 -6.57 -13.97 1.43
C HIS A 130 -6.89 -15.41 1.86
N GLU A 131 -8.16 -15.79 1.69
CA GLU A 131 -8.57 -17.19 1.83
C GLU A 131 -7.85 -18.09 0.84
N HIS A 132 -7.68 -19.34 1.20
CA HIS A 132 -7.07 -20.32 0.31
C HIS A 132 -8.11 -20.80 -0.72
N LYS A 133 -7.71 -20.91 -1.99
CA LYS A 133 -8.62 -21.33 -3.09
C LYS A 133 -9.36 -22.67 -2.87
N ASN A 134 -8.85 -23.50 -1.98
CA ASN A 134 -9.45 -24.79 -1.60
C ASN A 134 -10.20 -24.68 -0.26
N SER A 135 -10.36 -23.49 0.30
CA SER A 135 -11.15 -23.29 1.51
C SER A 135 -12.60 -23.00 1.14
N VAL A 136 -13.51 -23.65 1.81
CA VAL A 136 -14.93 -23.35 1.71
C VAL A 136 -15.33 -22.52 2.93
N PRO A 137 -16.11 -21.45 2.76
CA PRO A 137 -16.65 -20.71 3.89
C PRO A 137 -17.40 -21.65 4.82
N SER A 138 -17.35 -21.38 6.12
CA SER A 138 -18.23 -22.08 7.05
C SER A 138 -19.70 -21.91 6.63
N ALA A 139 -20.42 -23.00 6.52
CA ALA A 139 -21.85 -22.97 6.13
C ALA A 139 -22.78 -22.29 7.15
N GLN A 140 -22.24 -21.80 8.25
CA GLN A 140 -22.97 -21.23 9.38
C GLN A 140 -22.85 -19.71 9.48
N HIS A 141 -22.69 -18.99 8.38
CA HIS A 141 -22.70 -17.54 8.46
C HIS A 141 -24.14 -17.03 8.43
N PRO A 142 -24.59 -16.35 9.48
CA PRO A 142 -25.81 -15.56 9.43
C PRO A 142 -25.66 -14.49 8.32
N VAL A 143 -26.77 -13.91 7.89
CA VAL A 143 -26.72 -12.73 7.00
C VAL A 143 -25.84 -11.69 7.66
N SER A 144 -24.79 -11.25 6.97
CA SER A 144 -23.83 -10.33 7.54
C SER A 144 -24.44 -8.96 7.81
N ASP A 145 -23.85 -8.24 8.75
CA ASP A 145 -24.30 -6.89 9.11
C ASP A 145 -24.29 -5.95 7.91
N ALA A 146 -23.28 -6.07 7.05
CA ALA A 146 -23.17 -5.24 5.85
C ALA A 146 -24.32 -5.46 4.85
N MET A 147 -24.86 -6.67 4.75
CA MET A 147 -25.99 -6.97 3.85
C MET A 147 -27.30 -6.34 4.32
N ASN A 148 -27.42 -6.03 5.61
CA ASN A 148 -28.58 -5.37 6.19
C ASN A 148 -28.53 -3.84 6.06
N LYS A 149 -27.44 -3.31 5.48
CA LYS A 149 -27.21 -1.87 5.32
C LYS A 149 -27.22 -1.47 3.84
N LYS A 150 -27.25 -0.18 3.60
CA LYS A 150 -27.05 0.38 2.25
C LYS A 150 -25.63 0.15 1.80
N ILE A 151 -25.46 -0.10 0.50
CA ILE A 151 -24.14 -0.19 -0.14
C ILE A 151 -23.37 1.11 0.15
N GLN A 152 -22.19 0.96 0.73
CA GLN A 152 -21.35 2.10 1.06
C GLN A 152 -20.72 2.69 -0.21
N LYS A 153 -20.56 4.00 -0.23
CA LYS A 153 -19.72 4.70 -1.20
C LYS A 153 -18.37 5.00 -0.56
N ILE A 154 -17.33 5.02 -1.38
CA ILE A 154 -15.98 5.38 -0.94
C ILE A 154 -15.99 6.83 -0.45
N VAL A 155 -15.46 7.06 0.76
CA VAL A 155 -15.27 8.38 1.34
C VAL A 155 -13.80 8.75 1.20
N PRO A 156 -13.47 9.90 0.55
CA PRO A 156 -12.08 10.38 0.48
C PRO A 156 -11.44 10.52 1.86
N ILE A 157 -10.13 10.30 1.95
CA ILE A 157 -9.41 10.32 3.24
C ILE A 157 -9.25 11.72 3.83
N ASP A 158 -9.36 12.75 3.01
CA ASP A 158 -9.25 14.16 3.42
C ASP A 158 -9.96 15.10 2.43
N ASP A 159 -9.95 16.39 2.74
CA ASP A 159 -10.60 17.45 1.96
C ASP A 159 -9.97 17.67 0.57
N LYS A 160 -8.76 17.17 0.34
CA LYS A 160 -8.10 17.27 -0.97
C LYS A 160 -8.67 16.28 -1.99
N GLY A 161 -9.54 15.39 -1.55
CA GLY A 161 -10.22 14.41 -2.40
C GLY A 161 -9.30 13.33 -2.95
N ILE A 162 -9.76 12.70 -4.03
CA ILE A 162 -9.05 11.58 -4.68
C ILE A 162 -7.86 12.11 -5.47
N ARG A 163 -6.66 11.63 -5.16
CA ARG A 163 -5.43 12.01 -5.84
C ARG A 163 -4.35 10.93 -5.79
N ASN A 164 -3.35 11.10 -6.64
CA ASN A 164 -2.15 10.29 -6.59
C ASN A 164 -1.32 10.64 -5.34
N PHE A 165 -0.98 9.65 -4.54
CA PHE A 165 -0.16 9.83 -3.37
C PHE A 165 1.32 9.84 -3.76
N GLY A 166 1.86 11.02 -4.02
CA GLY A 166 3.24 11.22 -4.42
C GLY A 166 4.12 11.67 -3.26
N PHE A 167 5.31 11.10 -3.11
CA PHE A 167 6.25 11.44 -2.04
C PHE A 167 6.57 12.94 -2.00
N ILE A 168 6.85 13.53 -3.15
CA ILE A 168 7.21 14.96 -3.25
C ILE A 168 6.07 15.89 -2.81
N ASN A 169 4.83 15.51 -3.12
CA ASN A 169 3.68 16.38 -2.82
C ASN A 169 3.11 16.17 -1.42
N GLU A 170 3.23 14.97 -0.88
CA GLU A 170 2.56 14.61 0.39
C GLU A 170 3.55 14.45 1.55
N VAL A 171 4.74 13.93 1.29
CA VAL A 171 5.71 13.60 2.35
C VAL A 171 6.82 14.64 2.46
N GLN A 172 7.37 15.09 1.33
CA GLN A 172 8.49 16.03 1.32
C GLN A 172 8.21 17.34 2.07
N PRO A 173 7.03 17.96 1.97
CA PRO A 173 6.75 19.20 2.74
C PRO A 173 6.82 19.01 4.25
N ILE A 174 6.48 17.82 4.74
CA ILE A 174 6.60 17.48 6.17
C ILE A 174 8.07 17.35 6.56
N ILE A 175 8.85 16.69 5.71
CA ILE A 175 10.30 16.52 5.90
C ILE A 175 11.00 17.89 5.89
N ASP A 176 10.66 18.74 4.94
CA ASP A 176 11.25 20.08 4.81
C ASP A 176 10.98 20.94 6.05
N LYS A 177 9.80 20.81 6.61
CA LYS A 177 9.41 21.55 7.81
C LYS A 177 10.11 21.06 9.08
N HIS A 178 10.28 19.75 9.23
CA HIS A 178 10.65 19.17 10.53
C HIS A 178 12.03 18.50 10.58
N CYS A 179 12.62 18.13 9.44
CA CYS A 179 13.81 17.27 9.41
C CYS A 179 15.04 17.90 8.77
N ILE A 180 14.84 18.74 7.74
CA ILE A 180 15.94 19.23 6.89
C ILE A 180 16.92 20.14 7.63
N SER A 181 16.48 20.79 8.71
CA SER A 181 17.37 21.64 9.52
C SER A 181 18.59 20.90 10.10
N CYS A 182 18.44 19.59 10.31
CA CYS A 182 19.53 18.71 10.74
C CYS A 182 19.99 17.78 9.62
N HIS A 183 19.07 17.27 8.81
CA HIS A 183 19.33 16.29 7.75
C HIS A 183 19.59 16.96 6.39
N ASP A 184 20.54 17.90 6.35
CA ASP A 184 20.89 18.66 5.15
C ASP A 184 22.03 18.05 4.30
N GLY A 185 22.58 16.91 4.74
CA GLY A 185 23.73 16.25 4.11
C GLY A 185 25.08 16.83 4.52
N VAL A 186 25.11 17.88 5.36
CA VAL A 186 26.34 18.51 5.89
C VAL A 186 26.40 18.28 7.41
N LYS A 187 25.37 18.72 8.14
CA LYS A 187 25.28 18.51 9.59
C LYS A 187 25.06 17.03 9.93
N HIS A 188 24.28 16.33 9.11
CA HIS A 188 24.09 14.89 9.20
C HIS A 188 24.29 14.26 7.80
N PRO A 189 25.05 13.15 7.68
CA PRO A 189 25.39 12.55 6.39
C PRO A 189 24.18 12.02 5.61
N MET A 190 23.09 11.65 6.30
CA MET A 190 21.85 11.28 5.66
C MET A 190 21.09 12.53 5.24
N SER A 191 21.17 12.91 3.97
CA SER A 191 20.43 14.03 3.40
C SER A 191 18.95 13.67 3.22
N LEU A 192 18.06 14.54 3.67
CA LEU A 192 16.61 14.45 3.44
C LEU A 192 16.11 15.57 2.52
N LYS A 193 16.97 16.14 1.69
CA LYS A 193 16.61 17.16 0.72
C LYS A 193 15.69 16.64 -0.37
N GLY A 194 14.76 17.49 -0.78
CA GLY A 194 13.76 17.21 -1.81
C GLY A 194 14.22 17.42 -3.25
N ASP A 195 15.46 17.91 -3.47
CA ASP A 195 15.99 18.17 -4.80
C ASP A 195 16.04 16.90 -5.64
N LEU A 196 15.40 16.95 -6.81
CA LEU A 196 15.36 15.82 -7.72
C LEU A 196 16.66 15.67 -8.50
N LYS A 197 17.24 14.49 -8.48
CA LYS A 197 18.48 14.15 -9.21
C LYS A 197 18.24 12.94 -10.09
N VAL A 198 18.85 12.94 -11.28
CA VAL A 198 18.87 11.76 -12.13
C VAL A 198 19.72 10.68 -11.47
N VAL A 199 19.09 9.58 -11.09
CA VAL A 199 19.74 8.46 -10.38
C VAL A 199 19.96 7.25 -11.27
N ASP A 200 19.40 7.26 -12.47
CA ASP A 200 19.54 6.21 -13.46
C ASP A 200 19.59 6.82 -14.86
N ASN A 201 20.74 6.64 -15.52
CA ASN A 201 20.97 7.19 -16.86
C ASN A 201 20.18 6.47 -17.95
N GLN A 202 19.75 5.26 -17.73
CA GLN A 202 18.98 4.50 -18.73
C GLN A 202 17.51 4.95 -18.76
N THR A 203 16.90 5.04 -17.59
CA THR A 203 15.48 5.42 -17.47
C THR A 203 15.28 6.92 -17.31
N LYS A 204 16.35 7.70 -17.11
CA LYS A 204 16.31 9.15 -16.83
C LYS A 204 15.41 9.51 -15.65
N ARG A 205 15.20 8.58 -14.71
CA ARG A 205 14.39 8.85 -13.54
C ARG A 205 15.09 9.75 -12.54
N MET A 206 14.32 10.63 -12.00
CA MET A 206 14.74 11.55 -10.95
C MET A 206 14.11 11.16 -9.62
N PHE A 207 14.94 11.09 -8.59
CA PHE A 207 14.53 10.89 -7.21
C PHE A 207 15.21 11.92 -6.30
N SER A 208 14.57 12.24 -5.18
CA SER A 208 15.20 13.05 -4.14
C SER A 208 16.08 12.21 -3.22
N ASP A 209 17.05 12.85 -2.58
CA ASP A 209 17.85 12.22 -1.53
C ASP A 209 16.94 11.67 -0.41
N ALA A 210 15.95 12.45 0.00
CA ALA A 210 14.97 12.04 1.01
C ALA A 210 14.27 10.74 0.63
N TYR A 211 13.75 10.66 -0.58
CA TYR A 211 13.06 9.47 -1.04
C TYR A 211 13.96 8.23 -1.02
N LEU A 212 15.17 8.35 -1.58
CA LEU A 212 16.11 7.23 -1.64
C LEU A 212 16.58 6.81 -0.25
N ASN A 213 16.94 7.77 0.61
CA ASN A 213 17.42 7.48 1.95
C ASN A 213 16.36 6.88 2.88
N LEU A 214 15.08 7.16 2.62
CA LEU A 214 13.98 6.63 3.43
C LEU A 214 13.33 5.37 2.86
N THR A 215 13.47 5.11 1.56
CA THR A 215 12.71 4.02 0.91
C THR A 215 13.57 3.00 0.19
N HIS A 216 14.83 3.35 -0.17
CA HIS A 216 15.67 2.45 -0.93
C HIS A 216 16.25 1.36 -0.04
N ALA A 217 15.87 0.12 -0.28
CA ALA A 217 16.39 -1.02 0.46
C ALA A 217 17.91 -1.09 0.37
N ARG A 218 18.53 -1.37 1.51
CA ARG A 218 19.98 -1.57 1.62
C ARG A 218 20.30 -3.06 1.55
N LYS A 219 21.51 -3.37 1.10
CA LYS A 219 22.02 -4.73 1.15
C LYS A 219 22.27 -5.14 2.58
N THR A 220 21.81 -6.32 2.94
CA THR A 220 22.10 -6.92 4.25
C THR A 220 23.37 -7.76 4.24
N THR A 221 23.75 -8.32 3.10
CA THR A 221 24.93 -9.16 2.95
C THR A 221 25.43 -9.18 1.50
N GLY A 222 26.72 -8.96 1.29
CA GLY A 222 27.44 -9.23 0.03
C GLY A 222 27.39 -8.13 -1.03
N ASP A 223 28.34 -8.19 -1.95
CA ASP A 223 28.63 -7.17 -2.97
C ASP A 223 27.73 -7.19 -4.20
N ASN A 224 26.69 -7.98 -4.21
CA ASN A 224 25.81 -8.07 -5.36
C ASN A 224 24.77 -6.97 -5.36
N ASP A 225 24.83 -6.10 -6.38
CA ASP A 225 23.82 -5.10 -6.72
C ASP A 225 22.52 -5.75 -7.25
N SER A 226 22.36 -7.05 -7.07
CA SER A 226 21.16 -7.74 -7.50
C SER A 226 19.99 -7.29 -6.62
N TRP A 227 18.89 -6.97 -7.27
CA TRP A 227 17.59 -6.70 -6.65
C TRP A 227 17.16 -7.82 -5.67
N GLN A 228 17.68 -9.03 -5.82
CA GLN A 228 17.43 -10.18 -4.93
C GLN A 228 18.06 -10.03 -3.55
N GLY A 229 19.11 -9.24 -3.41
CA GLY A 229 19.75 -8.98 -2.12
C GLY A 229 19.20 -7.78 -1.35
N GLN A 230 18.21 -7.09 -1.88
CA GLN A 230 17.62 -5.91 -1.23
C GLN A 230 16.42 -6.31 -0.38
N THR A 231 16.66 -6.71 0.85
CA THR A 231 15.64 -7.27 1.72
C THR A 231 15.34 -6.44 2.95
N ASP A 232 16.12 -5.41 3.22
CA ASP A 232 16.04 -4.66 4.48
C ASP A 232 16.25 -3.16 4.31
N HIS A 233 15.65 -2.41 5.22
CA HIS A 233 15.86 -0.98 5.37
C HIS A 233 15.79 -0.62 6.87
N PRO A 234 16.73 0.22 7.39
CA PRO A 234 16.79 0.51 8.82
C PRO A 234 15.58 1.30 9.35
N GLU A 235 14.95 2.12 8.52
CA GLU A 235 13.90 3.06 8.96
C GLU A 235 12.50 2.67 8.52
N VAL A 236 12.35 1.93 7.41
CA VAL A 236 11.04 1.53 6.88
C VAL A 236 10.96 0.03 6.73
N ASN A 237 9.75 -0.51 6.80
CA ASN A 237 9.54 -1.93 6.53
C ASN A 237 9.64 -2.18 5.03
N TRP A 238 10.73 -2.82 4.63
CA TRP A 238 10.91 -3.22 3.24
C TRP A 238 10.18 -4.54 2.97
N ILE A 239 9.34 -4.52 1.94
CA ILE A 239 8.64 -5.71 1.44
C ILE A 239 8.92 -5.80 -0.05
N SER A 240 9.80 -6.71 -0.43
CA SER A 240 10.10 -6.99 -1.83
C SER A 240 8.89 -7.66 -2.52
N ALA A 241 8.74 -7.45 -3.83
CA ALA A 241 7.76 -8.19 -4.62
C ALA A 241 7.96 -9.71 -4.56
N LEU A 242 9.19 -10.15 -4.32
CA LEU A 242 9.58 -11.56 -4.20
C LEU A 242 9.81 -11.98 -2.74
N SER A 243 9.48 -11.14 -1.77
CA SER A 243 9.69 -11.48 -0.37
C SER A 243 8.78 -12.63 0.07
N GLU A 244 9.35 -13.51 0.87
CA GLU A 244 8.64 -14.54 1.59
C GLU A 244 8.27 -14.07 3.00
N PRO A 245 7.17 -14.54 3.55
CA PRO A 245 6.14 -15.39 2.97
C PRO A 245 5.22 -14.64 2.00
N SER A 246 4.55 -15.37 1.11
CA SER A 246 3.53 -14.81 0.21
C SER A 246 2.36 -14.17 0.95
N VAL A 247 2.11 -14.62 2.17
CA VAL A 247 1.15 -14.04 3.11
C VAL A 247 1.91 -13.40 4.26
N LEU A 248 1.83 -12.08 4.35
CA LEU A 248 2.45 -11.32 5.43
C LEU A 248 1.71 -11.56 6.76
N ARG A 249 2.45 -11.47 7.87
CA ARG A 249 1.83 -11.43 9.19
C ARG A 249 1.09 -10.09 9.36
N PRO A 250 0.02 -10.07 10.19
CA PRO A 250 -0.63 -8.82 10.54
C PRO A 250 0.38 -7.77 11.03
N TYR A 251 0.14 -6.51 10.66
CA TYR A 251 1.00 -5.35 10.97
C TYR A 251 2.42 -5.39 10.38
N SER A 252 2.76 -6.35 9.52
CA SER A 252 4.09 -6.40 8.89
C SER A 252 4.31 -5.29 7.85
N ALA A 253 3.25 -4.75 7.29
CA ALA A 253 3.32 -3.66 6.33
C ALA A 253 3.00 -2.30 6.97
N GLY A 254 3.53 -1.23 6.38
CA GLY A 254 3.19 0.14 6.74
C GLY A 254 3.84 0.65 8.03
N SER A 255 3.21 1.64 8.63
CA SER A 255 3.80 2.46 9.71
C SER A 255 3.87 1.79 11.08
N ALA A 256 3.02 0.80 11.34
CA ALA A 256 2.88 0.19 12.68
C ALA A 256 4.20 -0.37 13.24
N THR A 257 5.01 -0.97 12.39
CA THR A 257 6.30 -1.57 12.75
C THR A 257 7.51 -0.82 12.23
N SER A 258 7.31 0.29 11.50
CA SER A 258 8.39 1.14 10.98
C SER A 258 9.22 1.74 12.10
N ASN A 259 10.55 1.60 12.00
CA ASN A 259 11.46 2.23 12.96
C ASN A 259 11.42 3.76 12.87
N LEU A 260 11.22 4.30 11.67
CA LEU A 260 11.02 5.75 11.48
C LEU A 260 9.85 6.25 12.34
N ILE A 261 8.70 5.62 12.25
CA ILE A 261 7.52 6.04 13.00
C ILE A 261 7.70 5.83 14.51
N LYS A 262 8.31 4.72 14.93
CA LYS A 262 8.63 4.50 16.35
C LYS A 262 9.56 5.59 16.90
N ARG A 263 10.60 5.93 16.15
CA ARG A 263 11.56 6.97 16.50
C ARG A 263 10.90 8.35 16.61
N LEU A 264 10.06 8.70 15.64
CA LEU A 264 9.35 9.98 15.65
C LEU A 264 8.32 10.07 16.77
N LYS A 265 7.63 8.98 17.10
CA LYS A 265 6.69 8.93 18.25
C LYS A 265 7.40 9.03 19.59
N SER A 266 8.60 8.47 19.73
CA SER A 266 9.42 8.57 20.95
C SER A 266 10.15 9.91 21.10
N GLY A 267 10.12 10.74 20.08
CA GLY A 267 10.88 11.99 19.96
C GLY A 267 12.25 11.79 19.31
N HIS A 268 12.54 12.59 18.30
CA HIS A 268 13.82 12.59 17.60
C HIS A 268 14.28 14.04 17.35
N GLY A 269 15.43 14.41 17.94
CA GLY A 269 15.82 15.82 17.98
C GLY A 269 14.77 16.65 18.71
N ASN A 270 14.30 17.71 18.06
CA ASN A 270 13.22 18.55 18.58
C ASN A 270 11.85 18.24 17.94
N THR A 271 11.72 17.08 17.29
CA THR A 271 10.53 16.68 16.56
C THR A 271 9.87 15.49 17.23
N GLN A 272 8.59 15.61 17.50
CA GLN A 272 7.72 14.53 17.96
C GLN A 272 6.43 14.55 17.16
N LEU A 273 6.02 13.40 16.68
CA LEU A 273 4.69 13.24 16.06
C LEU A 273 3.64 13.06 17.16
N SER A 274 2.57 13.80 17.03
CA SER A 274 1.37 13.64 17.86
C SER A 274 0.51 12.49 17.36
#